data_519fbbf8b2793ff3acc782760ee74619
#
_entry.id   519fbbf8b2793ff3acc782760ee74619
#
_cell.length_a   1.000
_cell.length_b   1.000
_cell.length_c   1.000
_cell.angle_alpha   90.00
_cell.angle_beta   90.00
_cell.angle_gamma   90.00
#
_symmetry.space_group_name_H-M   'P 1'
#
loop_
_entity.id
_entity.type
_entity.pdbx_description
1 polymer ?
#
loop_
_entity_poly.entity_id
_entity_poly.type
_entity_poly.pdbx_seq_one_letter_code
_entity_poly.pdbx_strand_id
1 'polypeptide(L)'
;MGDNLSAMRLLLEDPEVRGKVDLVYIDPPFGTGRRFELCDGRVAYDDTLKGQGYLDFLRPRLELLRGLMAEGGSIYVHVDCKVGHRVRVIMDEVFGASNFRNDITRVKCNPKNFKRYGYGNTKDVILFYTMGKSATWNHPHEPFTDEELRRLYQKVDAHGRRYTTTPLHAPGETRDGPSGQPWNGLKPPAGRHWRCPPDELTRLDEEGLIERSAAGNPRKRLFADEAIARGRMVQDVWVFKDPQAPLYPTEKNLDMLRRIVGASSNVGDLVLDCFCGSGGTLVAAEESGRRWIGIDSSQTAMSVCEWRLINEVVRVNPDAG
;
A
#
# COMPACT_ATOMS: atom_id res chain seq x y z
N MET A 1 -7.26 2.10 26.77
CA MET A 1 -7.05 3.57 26.65
C MET A 1 -5.88 4.00 27.51
N GLY A 2 -4.97 4.83 27.02
CA GLY A 2 -3.81 5.31 27.74
C GLY A 2 -2.70 5.82 26.84
N ASP A 3 -1.57 6.24 27.43
CA ASP A 3 -0.35 6.54 26.66
C ASP A 3 0.17 5.28 25.98
N ASN A 4 0.33 5.37 24.67
CA ASN A 4 0.73 4.22 23.86
C ASN A 4 2.13 3.69 24.17
N LEU A 5 3.05 4.53 24.66
CA LEU A 5 4.37 4.08 25.09
C LEU A 5 4.29 3.09 26.25
N SER A 6 3.46 3.43 27.27
CA SER A 6 3.21 2.58 28.43
C SER A 6 2.45 1.31 28.06
N ALA A 7 1.41 1.44 27.21
CA ALA A 7 0.64 0.29 26.75
C ALA A 7 1.49 -0.69 25.94
N MET A 8 2.34 -0.23 25.02
CA MET A 8 3.21 -1.10 24.23
C MET A 8 4.28 -1.80 25.07
N ARG A 9 4.76 -1.19 26.18
CA ARG A 9 5.66 -1.88 27.14
C ARG A 9 4.96 -3.06 27.79
N LEU A 10 3.69 -2.92 28.20
CA LEU A 10 2.89 -4.02 28.75
C LEU A 10 2.67 -5.12 27.70
N LEU A 11 2.38 -4.75 26.44
CA LEU A 11 2.24 -5.73 25.36
C LEU A 11 3.52 -6.51 25.07
N LEU A 12 4.71 -5.92 25.31
CA LEU A 12 5.99 -6.64 25.21
C LEU A 12 6.21 -7.68 26.31
N GLU A 13 5.51 -7.56 27.43
CA GLU A 13 5.53 -8.54 28.50
C GLU A 13 4.57 -9.71 28.25
N ASP A 14 3.59 -9.51 27.34
CA ASP A 14 2.61 -10.53 26.96
C ASP A 14 3.18 -11.48 25.88
N PRO A 15 3.39 -12.78 26.22
CA PRO A 15 3.90 -13.76 25.27
C PRO A 15 2.95 -14.04 24.11
N GLU A 16 1.65 -13.68 24.20
CA GLU A 16 0.68 -13.84 23.11
C GLU A 16 0.74 -12.69 22.09
N VAL A 17 1.47 -11.61 22.40
CA VAL A 17 1.59 -10.44 21.52
C VAL A 17 3.04 -10.17 21.11
N ARG A 18 3.99 -10.34 22.02
CA ARG A 18 5.41 -10.10 21.76
C ARG A 18 5.93 -10.93 20.59
N GLY A 19 6.42 -10.26 19.55
CA GLY A 19 6.95 -10.91 18.36
C GLY A 19 5.90 -11.59 17.49
N LYS A 20 4.60 -11.26 17.66
CA LYS A 20 3.50 -11.89 16.93
C LYS A 20 2.62 -10.90 16.15
N VAL A 21 2.95 -9.62 16.12
CA VAL A 21 2.22 -8.63 15.33
C VAL A 21 2.66 -8.72 13.87
N ASP A 22 1.75 -9.12 13.01
CA ASP A 22 2.01 -9.33 11.59
C ASP A 22 1.96 -8.04 10.78
N LEU A 23 1.09 -7.10 11.17
CA LEU A 23 0.97 -5.81 10.52
C LEU A 23 0.85 -4.68 11.55
N VAL A 24 1.67 -3.66 11.36
CA VAL A 24 1.55 -2.37 12.04
C VAL A 24 1.19 -1.29 11.04
N TYR A 25 0.13 -0.54 11.31
CA TYR A 25 -0.12 0.75 10.68
C TYR A 25 -0.17 1.81 11.77
N ILE A 26 0.50 2.93 11.56
CA ILE A 26 0.41 4.08 12.46
C ILE A 26 0.30 5.40 11.69
N ASP A 27 -0.53 6.28 12.24
CA ASP A 27 -0.73 7.67 11.81
C ASP A 27 -0.44 8.61 12.99
N PRO A 28 0.84 8.75 13.41
CA PRO A 28 1.18 9.57 14.56
C PRO A 28 0.92 11.05 14.29
N PRO A 29 0.81 11.91 15.30
CA PRO A 29 0.79 13.36 15.12
C PRO A 29 1.88 13.80 14.14
N PHE A 30 1.59 14.78 13.25
CA PHE A 30 2.51 15.14 12.16
C PHE A 30 3.54 16.24 12.53
N GLY A 31 3.56 16.68 13.78
CA GLY A 31 4.43 17.76 14.21
C GLY A 31 4.03 19.12 13.60
N THR A 32 2.74 19.33 13.35
CA THR A 32 2.22 20.54 12.69
C THR A 32 2.27 21.78 13.57
N GLY A 33 2.38 21.60 14.89
CA GLY A 33 2.35 22.65 15.90
C GLY A 33 0.94 23.18 16.17
N ARG A 34 -0.09 22.36 15.96
CA ARG A 34 -1.50 22.71 16.16
C ARG A 34 -2.14 21.79 17.18
N ARG A 35 -3.19 22.28 17.81
CA ARG A 35 -4.16 21.45 18.52
C ARG A 35 -5.34 21.18 17.60
N PHE A 36 -5.82 19.96 17.62
CA PHE A 36 -7.01 19.56 16.90
C PHE A 36 -8.16 19.43 17.89
N GLU A 37 -9.28 20.09 17.57
CA GLU A 37 -10.45 20.16 18.39
C GLU A 37 -11.64 19.45 17.71
N LEU A 38 -12.53 18.92 18.51
CA LEU A 38 -13.82 18.38 18.10
C LEU A 38 -14.78 19.54 17.80
N CYS A 39 -15.91 19.23 17.14
CA CYS A 39 -16.96 20.22 16.85
C CYS A 39 -17.54 20.88 18.10
N ASP A 40 -17.41 20.25 19.27
CA ASP A 40 -17.87 20.76 20.57
C ASP A 40 -16.80 21.53 21.36
N GLY A 41 -15.62 21.78 20.74
CA GLY A 41 -14.52 22.55 21.33
C GLY A 41 -13.59 21.75 22.25
N ARG A 42 -13.85 20.47 22.49
CA ARG A 42 -12.91 19.61 23.25
C ARG A 42 -11.67 19.30 22.42
N VAL A 43 -10.51 19.22 23.08
CA VAL A 43 -9.27 18.83 22.42
C VAL A 43 -9.36 17.35 22.01
N ALA A 44 -9.23 17.08 20.72
CA ALA A 44 -9.15 15.73 20.18
C ALA A 44 -7.75 15.14 20.41
N TYR A 45 -6.71 15.87 20.00
CA TYR A 45 -5.30 15.54 20.29
C TYR A 45 -4.40 16.77 20.10
N ASP A 46 -3.21 16.70 20.72
CA ASP A 46 -2.19 17.74 20.66
C ASP A 46 -1.08 17.34 19.66
N ASP A 47 -0.84 18.18 18.66
CA ASP A 47 0.20 18.01 17.63
C ASP A 47 1.22 19.17 17.67
N THR A 48 1.54 19.64 18.88
CA THR A 48 2.41 20.80 19.09
C THR A 48 3.89 20.49 19.02
N LEU A 49 4.29 19.22 19.13
CA LEU A 49 5.69 18.80 19.00
C LEU A 49 6.25 19.10 17.60
N LYS A 50 7.46 19.67 17.54
CA LYS A 50 8.13 20.01 16.29
C LYS A 50 9.60 19.62 16.29
N GLY A 51 10.16 19.50 15.09
CA GLY A 51 11.60 19.32 14.92
C GLY A 51 12.14 18.09 15.64
N GLN A 52 13.16 18.28 16.48
CA GLN A 52 13.78 17.17 17.22
C GLN A 52 12.85 16.56 18.25
N GLY A 53 12.04 17.35 18.97
CA GLY A 53 11.10 16.83 19.97
C GLY A 53 10.07 15.86 19.39
N TYR A 54 9.65 16.06 18.13
CA TYR A 54 8.80 15.12 17.42
C TYR A 54 9.52 13.78 17.15
N LEU A 55 10.78 13.83 16.75
CA LEU A 55 11.58 12.62 16.49
C LEU A 55 11.87 11.85 17.79
N ASP A 56 12.14 12.56 18.88
CA ASP A 56 12.36 11.99 20.20
C ASP A 56 11.08 11.33 20.76
N PHE A 57 9.91 11.87 20.42
CA PHE A 57 8.61 11.27 20.71
C PHE A 57 8.38 9.98 19.91
N LEU A 58 8.73 9.96 18.62
CA LEU A 58 8.41 8.85 17.73
C LEU A 58 9.36 7.66 17.86
N ARG A 59 10.68 7.92 18.00
CA ARG A 59 11.73 6.87 18.05
C ARG A 59 11.45 5.76 19.07
N PRO A 60 11.23 6.03 20.37
CA PRO A 60 11.01 4.95 21.34
C PRO A 60 9.76 4.12 21.03
N ARG A 61 8.76 4.70 20.36
CA ARG A 61 7.57 3.97 19.92
C ARG A 61 7.88 3.02 18.77
N LEU A 62 8.66 3.45 17.80
CA LEU A 62 9.13 2.59 16.70
C LEU A 62 10.00 1.43 17.21
N GLU A 63 10.85 1.67 18.21
CA GLU A 63 11.66 0.63 18.85
C GLU A 63 10.80 -0.42 19.56
N LEU A 64 9.76 0.00 20.30
CA LEU A 64 8.80 -0.93 20.93
C LEU A 64 8.00 -1.70 19.88
N LEU A 65 7.51 -1.02 18.83
CA LEU A 65 6.79 -1.67 17.72
C LEU A 65 7.64 -2.75 17.07
N ARG A 66 8.92 -2.48 16.82
CA ARG A 66 9.85 -3.51 16.31
C ARG A 66 9.89 -4.75 17.19
N GLY A 67 9.89 -4.59 18.52
CA GLY A 67 9.89 -5.70 19.47
C GLY A 67 8.59 -6.50 19.52
N LEU A 68 7.46 -5.87 19.15
CA LEU A 68 6.14 -6.50 19.06
C LEU A 68 5.93 -7.25 17.75
N MET A 69 6.61 -6.84 16.65
CA MET A 69 6.39 -7.40 15.33
C MET A 69 6.93 -8.81 15.17
N ALA A 70 6.19 -9.62 14.41
CA ALA A 70 6.61 -10.94 13.95
C ALA A 70 7.80 -10.85 12.97
N GLU A 71 8.55 -11.93 12.81
CA GLU A 71 9.71 -12.00 11.90
C GLU A 71 9.35 -11.69 10.43
N GLY A 72 8.14 -12.05 10.01
CA GLY A 72 7.57 -11.70 8.69
C GLY A 72 6.67 -10.46 8.69
N GLY A 73 6.66 -9.68 9.76
CA GLY A 73 5.76 -8.54 9.94
C GLY A 73 6.08 -7.36 9.03
N SER A 74 5.06 -6.53 8.80
CA SER A 74 5.10 -5.32 7.99
C SER A 74 4.71 -4.09 8.80
N ILE A 75 5.33 -2.94 8.53
CA ILE A 75 4.96 -1.66 9.16
C ILE A 75 4.78 -0.56 8.13
N TYR A 76 3.68 0.18 8.27
CA TYR A 76 3.38 1.39 7.51
C TYR A 76 3.31 2.58 8.46
N VAL A 77 4.16 3.58 8.23
CA VAL A 77 4.19 4.83 9.01
C VAL A 77 3.75 5.98 8.12
N HIS A 78 2.55 6.49 8.39
CA HIS A 78 1.93 7.57 7.65
C HIS A 78 2.31 8.92 8.27
N VAL A 79 2.92 9.81 7.49
CA VAL A 79 3.40 11.11 7.97
C VAL A 79 3.24 12.22 6.93
N ASP A 80 3.23 13.48 7.38
CA ASP A 80 3.30 14.63 6.47
C ASP A 80 4.64 14.63 5.70
N CYS A 81 4.59 15.01 4.44
CA CYS A 81 5.78 15.07 3.57
C CYS A 81 6.90 16.00 4.09
N LYS A 82 6.58 16.92 5.02
CA LYS A 82 7.59 17.81 5.62
C LYS A 82 8.51 17.09 6.60
N VAL A 83 8.01 16.04 7.27
CA VAL A 83 8.79 15.28 8.27
C VAL A 83 9.19 13.90 7.77
N GLY A 84 8.57 13.40 6.70
CA GLY A 84 8.77 12.05 6.18
C GLY A 84 10.24 11.67 5.97
N HIS A 85 11.06 12.57 5.42
CA HIS A 85 12.49 12.34 5.20
C HIS A 85 13.28 12.12 6.52
N ARG A 86 12.90 12.76 7.61
CA ARG A 86 13.53 12.59 8.93
C ARG A 86 13.07 11.31 9.61
N VAL A 87 11.76 11.01 9.51
CA VAL A 87 11.19 9.76 10.02
C VAL A 87 11.79 8.57 9.27
N ARG A 88 12.04 8.69 7.95
CA ARG A 88 12.71 7.67 7.16
C ARG A 88 14.09 7.31 7.73
N VAL A 89 14.90 8.30 8.13
CA VAL A 89 16.21 8.05 8.74
C VAL A 89 16.08 7.24 10.03
N ILE A 90 15.13 7.60 10.90
CA ILE A 90 14.88 6.82 12.13
C ILE A 90 14.43 5.41 11.81
N MET A 91 13.55 5.23 10.83
CA MET A 91 13.10 3.90 10.43
C MET A 91 14.24 3.04 9.85
N ASP A 92 15.15 3.64 9.07
CA ASP A 92 16.35 2.95 8.60
C ASP A 92 17.25 2.48 9.76
N GLU A 93 17.38 3.28 10.82
CA GLU A 93 18.14 2.91 12.03
C GLU A 93 17.41 1.83 12.86
N VAL A 94 16.10 1.94 13.03
CA VAL A 94 15.31 1.02 13.86
C VAL A 94 15.04 -0.30 13.13
N PHE A 95 14.58 -0.27 11.90
CA PHE A 95 14.17 -1.47 11.15
C PHE A 95 15.25 -2.01 10.22
N GLY A 96 16.27 -1.22 9.92
CA GLY A 96 17.31 -1.53 8.93
C GLY A 96 16.97 -1.04 7.53
N ALA A 97 17.89 -0.32 6.88
CA ALA A 97 17.69 0.26 5.54
C ALA A 97 17.38 -0.80 4.46
N SER A 98 17.89 -2.04 4.60
CA SER A 98 17.61 -3.15 3.69
C SER A 98 16.16 -3.67 3.77
N ASN A 99 15.43 -3.32 4.80
CA ASN A 99 14.03 -3.69 5.04
C ASN A 99 13.04 -2.65 4.51
N PHE A 100 13.52 -1.54 4.00
CA PHE A 100 12.69 -0.57 3.29
C PHE A 100 12.12 -1.18 2.00
N ARG A 101 10.82 -0.91 1.76
CA ARG A 101 10.12 -1.36 0.57
C ARG A 101 9.70 -0.20 -0.32
N ASN A 102 8.92 0.75 0.21
CA ASN A 102 8.41 1.86 -0.57
C ASN A 102 8.27 3.15 0.24
N ASP A 103 8.41 4.26 -0.45
CA ASP A 103 7.93 5.59 -0.09
C ASP A 103 6.65 5.85 -0.89
N ILE A 104 5.50 5.54 -0.26
CA ILE A 104 4.20 5.64 -0.92
C ILE A 104 3.71 7.08 -0.84
N THR A 105 3.51 7.71 -2.00
CA THR A 105 2.88 9.03 -2.09
C THR A 105 1.37 8.90 -2.08
N ARG A 106 0.70 9.39 -1.03
CA ARG A 106 -0.76 9.49 -0.97
C ARG A 106 -1.23 10.88 -1.36
N VAL A 107 -2.06 10.99 -2.40
CA VAL A 107 -2.79 12.21 -2.76
C VAL A 107 -4.05 12.29 -1.89
N LYS A 108 -4.06 13.23 -0.92
CA LYS A 108 -5.10 13.33 0.12
C LYS A 108 -6.22 14.32 -0.17
N CYS A 109 -5.99 15.28 -1.04
CA CYS A 109 -6.98 16.33 -1.35
C CYS A 109 -6.81 16.88 -2.75
N ASN A 110 -7.82 17.62 -3.22
CA ASN A 110 -7.74 18.37 -4.46
C ASN A 110 -6.74 19.55 -4.33
N PRO A 111 -6.15 20.01 -5.44
CA PRO A 111 -5.35 21.24 -5.46
C PRO A 111 -6.13 22.43 -4.90
N LYS A 112 -5.45 23.28 -4.13
CA LYS A 112 -6.02 24.49 -3.53
C LYS A 112 -5.40 25.74 -4.16
N ASN A 113 -6.24 26.65 -4.67
CA ASN A 113 -5.83 27.87 -5.37
C ASN A 113 -5.71 29.05 -4.39
N PHE A 114 -4.63 29.09 -3.59
CA PHE A 114 -4.27 30.30 -2.85
C PHE A 114 -2.78 30.62 -2.99
N LYS A 115 -2.46 31.91 -2.96
CA LYS A 115 -1.09 32.40 -3.09
C LYS A 115 -0.21 31.89 -1.97
N ARG A 116 0.97 31.36 -2.30
CA ARG A 116 2.01 30.92 -1.36
C ARG A 116 3.40 30.97 -2.02
N TYR A 117 4.44 30.94 -1.21
CA TYR A 117 5.83 30.81 -1.67
C TYR A 117 6.17 29.31 -1.85
N GLY A 118 5.69 28.69 -2.93
CA GLY A 118 5.94 27.29 -3.26
C GLY A 118 4.72 26.56 -3.74
N TYR A 119 4.88 25.28 -4.06
CA TYR A 119 3.79 24.43 -4.53
C TYR A 119 2.81 24.06 -3.41
N GLY A 120 1.53 23.84 -3.77
CA GLY A 120 0.51 23.37 -2.85
C GLY A 120 0.81 21.97 -2.34
N ASN A 121 0.68 21.76 -1.02
CA ASN A 121 0.79 20.42 -0.45
C ASN A 121 -0.54 19.67 -0.59
N THR A 122 -0.58 18.66 -1.45
CA THR A 122 -1.73 17.79 -1.69
C THR A 122 -1.49 16.34 -1.31
N LYS A 123 -0.29 16.05 -0.75
CA LYS A 123 0.14 14.70 -0.47
C LYS A 123 0.61 14.49 0.96
N ASP A 124 0.52 13.24 1.41
CA ASP A 124 1.23 12.67 2.52
C ASP A 124 2.18 11.56 2.03
N VAL A 125 3.00 11.05 2.93
CA VAL A 125 3.95 9.98 2.70
C VAL A 125 3.63 8.81 3.64
N ILE A 126 3.62 7.59 3.11
CA ILE A 126 3.52 6.37 3.90
C ILE A 126 4.79 5.57 3.69
N LEU A 127 5.61 5.45 4.73
CA LEU A 127 6.85 4.69 4.69
C LEU A 127 6.56 3.22 4.99
N PHE A 128 6.88 2.34 4.06
CA PHE A 128 6.64 0.91 4.16
C PHE A 128 7.94 0.15 4.38
N TYR A 129 7.99 -0.62 5.48
CA TYR A 129 9.07 -1.52 5.85
C TYR A 129 8.56 -2.92 6.18
N THR A 130 9.43 -3.91 6.09
CA THR A 130 9.16 -5.29 6.55
C THR A 130 10.23 -5.74 7.54
N MET A 131 9.93 -6.73 8.38
CA MET A 131 10.91 -7.30 9.34
C MET A 131 11.91 -8.26 8.69
N GLY A 132 11.75 -8.54 7.40
CA GLY A 132 12.65 -9.45 6.68
C GLY A 132 12.21 -9.67 5.23
N LYS A 133 12.85 -10.66 4.57
CA LYS A 133 12.57 -11.00 3.18
C LYS A 133 11.30 -11.86 2.99
N SER A 134 10.85 -12.53 4.04
CA SER A 134 9.69 -13.45 4.04
C SER A 134 8.39 -12.80 4.53
N ALA A 135 8.29 -11.47 4.44
CA ALA A 135 7.08 -10.75 4.82
C ALA A 135 5.88 -11.12 3.95
N THR A 136 4.70 -11.15 4.56
CA THR A 136 3.43 -11.35 3.84
C THR A 136 3.24 -10.25 2.81
N TRP A 137 3.02 -10.65 1.54
CA TRP A 137 2.73 -9.75 0.44
C TRP A 137 1.72 -10.38 -0.54
N ASN A 138 0.49 -9.91 -0.50
CA ASN A 138 -0.64 -10.48 -1.24
C ASN A 138 -0.83 -9.87 -2.64
N HIS A 139 0.18 -9.22 -3.19
CA HIS A 139 0.18 -8.65 -4.54
C HIS A 139 -1.11 -7.88 -4.87
N PRO A 140 -1.38 -6.75 -4.20
CA PRO A 140 -2.63 -6.04 -4.37
C PRO A 140 -2.83 -5.58 -5.82
N HIS A 141 -4.05 -5.79 -6.33
CA HIS A 141 -4.47 -5.36 -7.65
C HIS A 141 -5.62 -4.36 -7.52
N GLU A 142 -5.72 -3.48 -8.50
CA GLU A 142 -6.84 -2.55 -8.62
C GLU A 142 -7.46 -2.64 -10.02
N PRO A 143 -8.75 -2.36 -10.16
CA PRO A 143 -9.40 -2.40 -11.47
C PRO A 143 -8.83 -1.33 -12.39
N PHE A 144 -8.86 -1.61 -13.71
CA PHE A 144 -8.62 -0.60 -14.72
C PHE A 144 -9.83 0.33 -14.83
N THR A 145 -9.59 1.61 -15.04
CA THR A 145 -10.65 2.54 -15.45
C THR A 145 -10.99 2.36 -16.94
N ASP A 146 -12.21 2.74 -17.34
CA ASP A 146 -12.63 2.71 -18.75
C ASP A 146 -11.73 3.56 -19.66
N GLU A 147 -11.21 4.68 -19.13
CA GLU A 147 -10.28 5.55 -19.86
C GLU A 147 -8.94 4.85 -20.12
N GLU A 148 -8.40 4.19 -19.11
CA GLU A 148 -7.15 3.41 -19.22
C GLU A 148 -7.32 2.26 -20.21
N LEU A 149 -8.43 1.52 -20.13
CA LEU A 149 -8.73 0.43 -21.06
C LEU A 149 -8.80 0.95 -22.50
N ARG A 150 -9.50 2.05 -22.74
CA ARG A 150 -9.57 2.67 -24.08
C ARG A 150 -8.21 3.14 -24.57
N ARG A 151 -7.37 3.69 -23.71
CA ARG A 151 -6.03 4.17 -24.05
C ARG A 151 -5.04 3.04 -24.32
N LEU A 152 -5.07 1.97 -23.53
CA LEU A 152 -4.10 0.89 -23.60
C LEU A 152 -4.45 -0.18 -24.63
N TYR A 153 -5.75 -0.49 -24.81
CA TYR A 153 -6.26 -1.57 -25.66
C TYR A 153 -7.00 -1.02 -26.89
N GLN A 154 -6.23 -0.43 -27.82
CA GLN A 154 -6.79 0.30 -28.97
C GLN A 154 -7.11 -0.60 -30.16
N LYS A 155 -6.50 -1.79 -30.25
CA LYS A 155 -6.71 -2.74 -31.34
C LYS A 155 -7.92 -3.62 -31.07
N VAL A 156 -8.57 -4.08 -32.14
CA VAL A 156 -9.69 -5.02 -32.09
C VAL A 156 -9.38 -6.19 -33.01
N ASP A 157 -9.58 -7.41 -32.55
CA ASP A 157 -9.42 -8.62 -33.38
C ASP A 157 -10.67 -8.91 -34.22
N ALA A 158 -10.62 -9.98 -35.02
CA ALA A 158 -11.71 -10.41 -35.88
C ALA A 158 -12.99 -10.81 -35.10
N HIS A 159 -12.88 -11.08 -33.80
CA HIS A 159 -13.98 -11.46 -32.91
C HIS A 159 -14.52 -10.30 -32.07
N GLY A 160 -14.02 -9.07 -32.32
CA GLY A 160 -14.43 -7.88 -31.57
C GLY A 160 -13.74 -7.70 -30.21
N ARG A 161 -12.76 -8.54 -29.83
CA ARG A 161 -12.01 -8.42 -28.58
C ARG A 161 -10.96 -7.31 -28.67
N ARG A 162 -10.97 -6.41 -27.69
CA ARG A 162 -9.94 -5.35 -27.59
C ARG A 162 -8.62 -5.93 -27.08
N TYR A 163 -7.50 -5.51 -27.70
CA TYR A 163 -6.18 -5.93 -27.30
C TYR A 163 -5.10 -4.85 -27.52
N THR A 164 -3.96 -5.05 -26.85
CA THR A 164 -2.70 -4.35 -27.13
C THR A 164 -1.62 -5.38 -27.46
N THR A 165 -0.40 -4.91 -27.79
CA THR A 165 0.70 -5.84 -28.08
C THR A 165 1.96 -5.45 -27.33
N THR A 166 2.70 -6.46 -26.83
CA THR A 166 4.02 -6.28 -26.22
C THR A 166 5.09 -6.98 -27.04
N PRO A 167 6.32 -6.40 -27.20
CA PRO A 167 7.41 -7.07 -27.89
C PRO A 167 7.78 -8.40 -27.22
N LEU A 168 8.01 -9.44 -28.00
CA LEU A 168 8.51 -10.74 -27.52
C LEU A 168 10.04 -10.81 -27.47
N HIS A 169 10.72 -9.68 -27.54
CA HIS A 169 12.17 -9.56 -27.35
C HIS A 169 12.50 -8.54 -26.25
N ALA A 170 13.63 -8.74 -25.57
CA ALA A 170 14.12 -7.88 -24.49
C ALA A 170 15.58 -7.45 -24.77
N PRO A 171 16.07 -6.34 -24.16
CA PRO A 171 17.47 -5.94 -24.23
C PRO A 171 18.42 -6.99 -23.64
N GLY A 172 19.63 -7.05 -24.17
CA GLY A 172 20.67 -8.02 -23.81
C GLY A 172 20.75 -9.18 -24.80
N GLU A 173 21.96 -9.67 -25.07
CA GLU A 173 22.16 -10.83 -25.90
C GLU A 173 22.30 -12.10 -25.07
N THR A 174 21.64 -13.17 -25.50
CA THR A 174 21.82 -14.52 -24.95
C THR A 174 22.43 -15.39 -26.07
N ARG A 175 23.74 -15.65 -26.00
CA ARG A 175 24.44 -16.38 -27.06
C ARG A 175 24.20 -17.89 -27.01
N ASP A 176 24.25 -18.48 -25.81
CA ASP A 176 24.22 -19.93 -25.60
C ASP A 176 22.92 -20.45 -24.96
N GLY A 177 21.93 -19.59 -24.78
CA GLY A 177 20.63 -19.96 -24.16
C GLY A 177 19.53 -20.13 -25.21
N PRO A 178 18.42 -20.83 -24.84
CA PRO A 178 17.28 -21.05 -25.74
C PRO A 178 16.69 -19.76 -26.30
N SER A 179 16.63 -18.68 -25.48
CA SER A 179 16.08 -17.38 -25.89
C SER A 179 16.93 -16.60 -26.90
N GLY A 180 18.18 -17.06 -27.20
CA GLY A 180 19.02 -16.52 -28.23
C GLY A 180 18.89 -17.24 -29.58
N GLN A 181 18.22 -18.41 -29.62
CA GLN A 181 18.10 -19.24 -30.80
C GLN A 181 17.08 -18.69 -31.82
N PRO A 182 17.26 -18.92 -33.11
CA PRO A 182 16.29 -18.53 -34.14
C PRO A 182 14.94 -19.22 -33.94
N TRP A 183 13.84 -18.48 -34.19
CA TRP A 183 12.48 -19.00 -34.23
C TRP A 183 11.88 -18.78 -35.63
N ASN A 184 11.39 -19.83 -36.28
CA ASN A 184 10.87 -19.81 -37.66
C ASN A 184 11.79 -19.03 -38.65
N GLY A 185 13.11 -19.25 -38.55
CA GLY A 185 14.11 -18.58 -39.36
C GLY A 185 14.43 -17.14 -38.94
N LEU A 186 13.73 -16.58 -37.98
CA LEU A 186 13.90 -15.22 -37.49
C LEU A 186 14.86 -15.21 -36.28
N LYS A 187 15.95 -14.45 -36.35
CA LYS A 187 16.84 -14.22 -35.21
C LYS A 187 16.32 -13.10 -34.33
N PRO A 188 16.62 -13.11 -33.01
CA PRO A 188 16.39 -11.92 -32.18
C PRO A 188 17.03 -10.67 -32.81
N PRO A 189 16.44 -9.49 -32.71
CA PRO A 189 17.06 -8.25 -33.14
C PRO A 189 18.43 -8.05 -32.50
N ALA A 190 19.36 -7.37 -33.18
CA ALA A 190 20.72 -7.12 -32.68
C ALA A 190 20.68 -6.48 -31.27
N GLY A 191 21.51 -6.99 -30.36
CA GLY A 191 21.52 -6.54 -28.94
C GLY A 191 20.36 -7.05 -28.11
N ARG A 192 19.57 -8.03 -28.57
CA ARG A 192 18.36 -8.53 -27.90
C ARG A 192 18.29 -10.05 -27.87
N HIS A 193 17.40 -10.57 -27.01
CA HIS A 193 17.02 -11.98 -26.95
C HIS A 193 15.49 -12.10 -26.94
N TRP A 194 14.95 -13.28 -27.21
CA TRP A 194 13.53 -13.54 -27.06
C TRP A 194 13.15 -13.56 -25.57
N ARG A 195 11.93 -13.11 -25.24
CA ARG A 195 11.40 -13.15 -23.84
C ARG A 195 11.06 -14.56 -23.39
N CYS A 196 10.90 -15.50 -24.31
CA CYS A 196 10.64 -16.90 -24.06
C CYS A 196 11.39 -17.76 -25.10
N PRO A 197 11.61 -19.05 -24.85
CA PRO A 197 12.29 -19.95 -25.81
C PRO A 197 11.44 -20.15 -27.08
N PRO A 198 12.07 -20.62 -28.21
CA PRO A 198 11.37 -20.84 -29.48
C PRO A 198 10.12 -21.72 -29.41
N ASP A 199 10.13 -22.76 -28.59
CA ASP A 199 8.97 -23.67 -28.43
C ASP A 199 7.75 -22.91 -27.88
N GLU A 200 7.95 -22.04 -26.90
CA GLU A 200 6.89 -21.19 -26.35
C GLU A 200 6.41 -20.16 -27.39
N LEU A 201 7.30 -19.61 -28.21
CA LEU A 201 6.94 -18.74 -29.34
C LEU A 201 6.06 -19.47 -30.35
N THR A 202 6.39 -20.75 -30.66
CA THR A 202 5.59 -21.58 -31.55
C THR A 202 4.21 -21.82 -30.99
N ARG A 203 4.11 -22.18 -29.71
CA ARG A 203 2.81 -22.34 -29.03
C ARG A 203 1.96 -21.07 -29.09
N LEU A 204 2.53 -19.91 -28.79
CA LEU A 204 1.85 -18.61 -28.86
C LEU A 204 1.38 -18.27 -30.27
N ASP A 205 2.13 -18.69 -31.32
CA ASP A 205 1.79 -18.47 -32.73
C ASP A 205 0.61 -19.37 -33.15
N GLU A 206 0.66 -20.65 -32.79
CA GLU A 206 -0.44 -21.61 -33.00
C GLU A 206 -1.75 -21.21 -32.31
N GLU A 207 -1.65 -20.62 -31.11
CA GLU A 207 -2.78 -20.06 -30.39
C GLU A 207 -3.30 -18.73 -30.98
N GLY A 208 -2.66 -18.21 -32.05
CA GLY A 208 -3.02 -16.93 -32.65
C GLY A 208 -2.71 -15.70 -31.80
N LEU A 209 -1.83 -15.86 -30.80
CA LEU A 209 -1.46 -14.79 -29.85
C LEU A 209 -0.29 -13.94 -30.34
N ILE A 210 0.30 -14.25 -31.51
CA ILE A 210 1.39 -13.45 -32.08
C ILE A 210 0.86 -12.54 -33.19
N GLU A 211 1.29 -11.29 -33.13
CA GLU A 211 1.14 -10.29 -34.18
C GLU A 211 2.53 -9.81 -34.59
N ARG A 212 2.79 -9.64 -35.87
CA ARG A 212 4.06 -9.11 -36.35
C ARG A 212 4.01 -7.60 -36.48
N SER A 213 5.07 -6.94 -35.98
CA SER A 213 5.25 -5.49 -36.19
C SER A 213 5.54 -5.18 -37.67
N ALA A 214 5.53 -3.90 -38.06
CA ALA A 214 5.93 -3.47 -39.40
C ALA A 214 7.35 -3.93 -39.81
N ALA A 215 8.25 -4.10 -38.83
CA ALA A 215 9.60 -4.63 -39.03
C ALA A 215 9.65 -6.17 -38.94
N GLY A 216 8.51 -6.88 -38.95
CA GLY A 216 8.43 -8.34 -38.91
C GLY A 216 8.66 -8.99 -37.53
N ASN A 217 8.98 -8.22 -36.49
CA ASN A 217 9.26 -8.75 -35.16
C ASN A 217 7.99 -9.25 -34.47
N PRO A 218 8.04 -10.41 -33.77
CA PRO A 218 6.88 -10.94 -33.05
C PRO A 218 6.52 -10.11 -31.83
N ARG A 219 5.22 -9.91 -31.63
CA ARG A 219 4.60 -9.23 -30.50
C ARG A 219 3.47 -10.09 -29.95
N LYS A 220 3.40 -10.26 -28.64
CA LYS A 220 2.29 -10.98 -27.97
C LYS A 220 1.07 -10.09 -27.90
N ARG A 221 -0.10 -10.61 -28.28
CA ARG A 221 -1.40 -9.98 -28.01
C ARG A 221 -1.76 -10.13 -26.53
N LEU A 222 -2.20 -9.04 -25.93
CA LEU A 222 -2.69 -8.97 -24.57
C LEU A 222 -4.13 -8.44 -24.62
N PHE A 223 -5.09 -9.21 -24.17
CA PHE A 223 -6.50 -8.88 -24.27
C PHE A 223 -7.00 -8.07 -23.08
N ALA A 224 -7.94 -7.14 -23.35
CA ALA A 224 -8.51 -6.26 -22.35
C ALA A 224 -9.36 -7.03 -21.32
N ASP A 225 -10.13 -8.03 -21.75
CA ASP A 225 -10.94 -8.89 -20.89
C ASP A 225 -10.10 -9.66 -19.86
N GLU A 226 -8.95 -10.20 -20.29
CA GLU A 226 -8.01 -10.86 -19.40
C GLU A 226 -7.38 -9.87 -18.39
N ALA A 227 -7.06 -8.67 -18.86
CA ALA A 227 -6.54 -7.61 -18.00
C ALA A 227 -7.59 -7.13 -16.98
N ILE A 228 -8.85 -6.97 -17.40
CA ILE A 228 -9.96 -6.62 -16.51
C ILE A 228 -10.12 -7.68 -15.41
N ALA A 229 -10.13 -8.96 -15.79
CA ALA A 229 -10.28 -10.06 -14.84
C ALA A 229 -9.15 -10.11 -13.79
N ARG A 230 -7.92 -9.81 -14.21
CA ARG A 230 -6.73 -9.82 -13.32
C ARG A 230 -6.59 -8.54 -12.51
N GLY A 231 -7.02 -7.39 -13.03
CA GLY A 231 -6.65 -6.08 -12.55
C GLY A 231 -5.20 -5.69 -12.88
N ARG A 232 -4.82 -4.48 -12.50
CA ARG A 232 -3.43 -3.99 -12.58
C ARG A 232 -2.77 -4.00 -11.21
N MET A 233 -1.48 -4.27 -11.15
CA MET A 233 -0.72 -4.20 -9.91
C MET A 233 -0.72 -2.78 -9.36
N VAL A 234 -0.99 -2.64 -8.07
CA VAL A 234 -0.92 -1.36 -7.37
C VAL A 234 0.52 -0.85 -7.37
N GLN A 235 0.69 0.44 -7.66
CA GLN A 235 1.97 1.16 -7.61
C GLN A 235 2.05 2.01 -6.33
N ASP A 236 3.10 2.81 -6.19
CA ASP A 236 3.40 3.59 -4.99
C ASP A 236 2.86 5.04 -5.00
N VAL A 237 2.00 5.37 -5.95
CA VAL A 237 1.26 6.65 -5.96
C VAL A 237 -0.23 6.34 -5.80
N TRP A 238 -0.80 6.71 -4.66
CA TRP A 238 -2.17 6.41 -4.28
C TRP A 238 -3.04 7.66 -4.26
N VAL A 239 -4.26 7.56 -4.78
CA VAL A 239 -5.25 8.64 -4.73
C VAL A 239 -6.38 8.23 -3.78
N PHE A 240 -6.20 8.57 -2.50
CA PHE A 240 -7.20 8.36 -1.45
C PHE A 240 -7.43 9.68 -0.72
N LYS A 241 -8.48 10.39 -1.11
CA LYS A 241 -8.84 11.67 -0.48
C LYS A 241 -9.35 11.46 0.94
N ASP A 242 -9.15 12.46 1.78
CA ASP A 242 -9.73 12.46 3.13
C ASP A 242 -11.27 12.48 3.05
N PRO A 243 -11.97 11.88 4.03
CA PRO A 243 -13.43 11.94 4.10
C PRO A 243 -13.93 13.38 4.11
N GLN A 244 -15.05 13.65 3.42
CA GLN A 244 -15.69 14.98 3.38
C GLN A 244 -16.39 15.32 4.70
N ALA A 245 -16.94 14.32 5.38
CA ALA A 245 -17.62 14.41 6.66
C ALA A 245 -17.01 13.40 7.64
N PRO A 246 -15.82 13.69 8.21
CA PRO A 246 -15.16 12.75 9.11
C PRO A 246 -15.90 12.69 10.46
N LEU A 247 -15.98 11.49 11.03
CA LEU A 247 -16.53 11.25 12.38
C LEU A 247 -15.56 11.72 13.49
N TYR A 248 -14.26 11.77 13.14
CA TYR A 248 -13.19 12.20 14.03
C TYR A 248 -12.17 13.04 13.25
N PRO A 249 -11.57 14.08 13.85
CA PRO A 249 -10.56 14.88 13.17
C PRO A 249 -9.44 14.04 12.58
N THR A 250 -9.04 14.36 11.36
CA THR A 250 -7.96 13.66 10.62
C THR A 250 -8.22 12.19 10.30
N GLU A 251 -9.48 11.76 10.32
CA GLU A 251 -9.87 10.41 9.91
C GLU A 251 -9.31 10.07 8.52
N LYS A 252 -8.74 8.87 8.40
CA LYS A 252 -8.15 8.40 7.14
C LYS A 252 -9.19 7.68 6.27
N ASN A 253 -8.93 7.70 4.98
CA ASN A 253 -9.76 6.97 4.00
C ASN A 253 -9.72 5.46 4.30
N LEU A 254 -10.89 4.85 4.50
CA LEU A 254 -11.00 3.44 4.90
C LEU A 254 -10.53 2.49 3.79
N ASP A 255 -10.74 2.80 2.50
CA ASP A 255 -10.28 1.95 1.40
C ASP A 255 -8.75 1.90 1.30
N MET A 256 -8.07 2.98 1.70
CA MET A 256 -6.61 2.97 1.85
C MET A 256 -6.17 1.98 2.94
N LEU A 257 -6.86 1.98 4.08
CA LEU A 257 -6.55 1.08 5.19
C LEU A 257 -6.87 -0.38 4.84
N ARG A 258 -8.00 -0.64 4.16
CA ARG A 258 -8.34 -1.96 3.58
C ARG A 258 -7.26 -2.47 2.63
N ARG A 259 -6.71 -1.59 1.78
CA ARG A 259 -5.59 -1.92 0.89
C ARG A 259 -4.36 -2.34 1.67
N ILE A 260 -3.96 -1.59 2.71
CA ILE A 260 -2.81 -1.90 3.55
C ILE A 260 -2.99 -3.24 4.26
N VAL A 261 -4.12 -3.43 4.93
CA VAL A 261 -4.45 -4.67 5.64
C VAL A 261 -4.45 -5.87 4.70
N GLY A 262 -5.15 -5.76 3.56
CA GLY A 262 -5.21 -6.83 2.57
C GLY A 262 -3.87 -7.17 1.92
N ALA A 263 -2.99 -6.17 1.71
CA ALA A 263 -1.69 -6.39 1.08
C ALA A 263 -0.69 -7.11 1.99
N SER A 264 -0.70 -6.83 3.29
CA SER A 264 0.39 -7.20 4.20
C SER A 264 -0.05 -8.02 5.42
N SER A 265 -1.21 -8.65 5.35
CA SER A 265 -1.69 -9.61 6.35
C SER A 265 -2.65 -10.64 5.75
N ASN A 266 -2.86 -11.75 6.46
CA ASN A 266 -3.79 -12.82 6.12
C ASN A 266 -4.90 -12.91 7.17
N VAL A 267 -5.96 -13.67 6.89
CA VAL A 267 -7.03 -13.96 7.84
C VAL A 267 -6.44 -14.60 9.11
N GLY A 268 -6.81 -14.09 10.28
CA GLY A 268 -6.31 -14.53 11.58
C GLY A 268 -5.03 -13.84 12.07
N ASP A 269 -4.31 -13.12 11.20
CA ASP A 269 -3.10 -12.34 11.56
C ASP A 269 -3.45 -11.21 12.55
N LEU A 270 -2.46 -10.76 13.30
CA LEU A 270 -2.59 -9.70 14.29
C LEU A 270 -2.16 -8.33 13.73
N VAL A 271 -3.09 -7.39 13.69
CA VAL A 271 -2.90 -6.00 13.26
C VAL A 271 -2.81 -5.09 14.49
N LEU A 272 -1.81 -4.21 14.54
CA LEU A 272 -1.63 -3.24 15.62
C LEU A 272 -1.63 -1.80 15.08
N ASP A 273 -2.45 -0.95 15.71
CA ASP A 273 -2.41 0.50 15.51
C ASP A 273 -2.36 1.21 16.87
N CYS A 274 -1.19 1.76 17.22
CA CYS A 274 -0.99 2.43 18.50
C CYS A 274 -1.30 3.95 18.46
N PHE A 275 -1.88 4.43 17.37
CA PHE A 275 -2.46 5.76 17.18
C PHE A 275 -3.81 5.64 16.48
N CYS A 276 -4.66 4.72 16.97
CA CYS A 276 -5.82 4.24 16.20
C CYS A 276 -6.91 5.28 15.95
N GLY A 277 -6.95 6.39 16.70
CA GLY A 277 -7.92 7.46 16.51
C GLY A 277 -9.35 6.91 16.45
N SER A 278 -10.06 7.20 15.37
CA SER A 278 -11.43 6.69 15.12
C SER A 278 -11.51 5.20 14.76
N GLY A 279 -10.39 4.46 14.79
CA GLY A 279 -10.38 3.00 14.59
C GLY A 279 -10.48 2.53 13.14
N GLY A 280 -10.17 3.37 12.16
CA GLY A 280 -10.26 2.98 10.75
C GLY A 280 -9.44 1.73 10.41
N THR A 281 -8.23 1.60 10.95
CA THR A 281 -7.38 0.42 10.79
C THR A 281 -8.02 -0.83 11.40
N LEU A 282 -8.66 -0.69 12.55
CA LEU A 282 -9.31 -1.79 13.28
C LEU A 282 -10.57 -2.26 12.55
N VAL A 283 -11.35 -1.33 11.99
CA VAL A 283 -12.50 -1.67 11.13
C VAL A 283 -12.02 -2.45 9.90
N ALA A 284 -10.97 -2.00 9.21
CA ALA A 284 -10.44 -2.70 8.06
C ALA A 284 -9.91 -4.11 8.41
N ALA A 285 -9.32 -4.27 9.60
CA ALA A 285 -8.84 -5.55 10.10
C ALA A 285 -10.03 -6.50 10.42
N GLU A 286 -11.01 -6.04 11.18
CA GLU A 286 -12.21 -6.80 11.57
C GLU A 286 -12.99 -7.28 10.34
N GLU A 287 -13.33 -6.36 9.40
CA GLU A 287 -14.04 -6.69 8.15
C GLU A 287 -13.38 -7.81 7.35
N SER A 288 -12.09 -7.95 7.47
CA SER A 288 -11.29 -8.92 6.71
C SER A 288 -10.82 -10.11 7.54
N GLY A 289 -11.39 -10.32 8.74
CA GLY A 289 -11.13 -11.47 9.59
C GLY A 289 -9.74 -11.50 10.24
N ARG A 290 -9.13 -10.34 10.48
CA ARG A 290 -7.87 -10.20 11.22
C ARG A 290 -8.17 -9.91 12.69
N ARG A 291 -7.29 -10.36 13.57
CA ARG A 291 -7.26 -9.90 14.97
C ARG A 291 -6.63 -8.51 15.02
N TRP A 292 -6.99 -7.71 16.00
CA TRP A 292 -6.44 -6.37 16.08
C TRP A 292 -6.22 -5.90 17.52
N ILE A 293 -5.29 -4.97 17.68
CA ILE A 293 -5.06 -4.20 18.90
C ILE A 293 -5.04 -2.72 18.51
N GLY A 294 -5.89 -1.91 19.13
CA GLY A 294 -5.91 -0.45 18.97
C GLY A 294 -5.57 0.26 20.27
N ILE A 295 -4.73 1.29 20.20
CA ILE A 295 -4.35 2.11 21.33
C ILE A 295 -4.55 3.58 20.95
N ASP A 296 -5.26 4.33 21.80
CA ASP A 296 -5.34 5.79 21.73
C ASP A 296 -5.46 6.37 23.14
N SER A 297 -5.01 7.61 23.32
CA SER A 297 -5.12 8.33 24.57
C SER A 297 -6.44 9.12 24.72
N SER A 298 -7.14 9.35 23.60
CA SER A 298 -8.38 10.12 23.55
C SER A 298 -9.60 9.24 23.87
N GLN A 299 -10.34 9.57 24.93
CA GLN A 299 -11.60 8.88 25.24
C GLN A 299 -12.62 9.01 24.10
N THR A 300 -12.65 10.18 23.45
CA THR A 300 -13.57 10.41 22.33
C THR A 300 -13.20 9.56 21.12
N ALA A 301 -11.90 9.42 20.81
CA ALA A 301 -11.41 8.53 19.77
C ALA A 301 -11.88 7.09 20.03
N MET A 302 -11.71 6.61 21.25
CA MET A 302 -12.12 5.25 21.63
C MET A 302 -13.64 5.04 21.52
N SER A 303 -14.46 6.02 21.93
CA SER A 303 -15.92 5.92 21.76
C SER A 303 -16.36 5.88 20.30
N VAL A 304 -15.71 6.66 19.43
CA VAL A 304 -15.97 6.62 17.97
C VAL A 304 -15.52 5.27 17.39
N CYS A 305 -14.35 4.79 17.80
CA CYS A 305 -13.82 3.49 17.38
C CYS A 305 -14.78 2.34 17.75
N GLU A 306 -15.24 2.27 18.99
CA GLU A 306 -16.22 1.27 19.45
C GLU A 306 -17.52 1.33 18.64
N TRP A 307 -18.04 2.54 18.44
CA TRP A 307 -19.25 2.74 17.63
C TRP A 307 -19.05 2.23 16.18
N ARG A 308 -17.91 2.49 15.55
CA ARG A 308 -17.60 2.05 14.19
C ARG A 308 -17.50 0.53 14.10
N LEU A 309 -16.78 -0.11 15.02
CA LEU A 309 -16.65 -1.56 15.06
C LEU A 309 -18.02 -2.26 15.18
N ILE A 310 -18.93 -1.71 15.97
CA ILE A 310 -20.28 -2.27 16.13
C ILE A 310 -21.15 -2.02 14.87
N ASN A 311 -21.10 -0.81 14.30
CA ASN A 311 -22.08 -0.39 13.29
C ASN A 311 -21.61 -0.55 11.85
N GLU A 312 -20.33 -0.37 11.58
CA GLU A 312 -19.79 -0.45 10.21
C GLU A 312 -19.51 -1.91 9.82
N VAL A 313 -18.86 -2.69 10.69
CA VAL A 313 -18.53 -4.10 10.43
C VAL A 313 -19.78 -4.94 10.24
N VAL A 314 -20.79 -4.78 11.09
CA VAL A 314 -22.07 -5.52 10.95
C VAL A 314 -22.80 -5.21 9.65
N ARG A 315 -22.63 -4.00 9.09
CA ARG A 315 -23.20 -3.65 7.78
C ARG A 315 -22.51 -4.32 6.61
N VAL A 316 -21.22 -4.60 6.72
CA VAL A 316 -20.45 -5.25 5.64
C VAL A 316 -20.67 -6.76 5.60
N ASN A 317 -20.90 -7.38 6.75
CA ASN A 317 -21.12 -8.83 6.88
C ASN A 317 -22.48 -9.15 7.53
N PRO A 318 -23.63 -8.83 6.90
CA PRO A 318 -24.94 -9.08 7.50
C PRO A 318 -25.25 -10.58 7.70
N ASP A 319 -24.53 -11.48 7.01
CA ASP A 319 -24.71 -12.93 7.08
C ASP A 319 -23.68 -13.64 7.98
N ALA A 320 -22.85 -12.92 8.72
CA ALA A 320 -21.84 -13.47 9.63
C ALA A 320 -22.37 -13.73 11.05
N GLY A 321 -23.70 -13.69 11.25
CA GLY A 321 -24.40 -13.96 12.50
C GLY A 321 -24.86 -15.39 12.66
#